data_2f27e059ddc252367abe927e6f539f7c
#
_entry.id   2f27e059ddc252367abe927e6f539f7c
#
_cell.length_a   1.000
_cell.length_b   1.000
_cell.length_c   1.000
_cell.angle_alpha   90.00
_cell.angle_beta   90.00
_cell.angle_gamma   90.00
#
_symmetry.space_group_name_H-M   'P 1'
#
loop_
_entity.id
_entity.type
_entity.pdbx_description
1 polymer ?
#
loop_
_entity_poly.entity_id
_entity_poly.type
_entity_poly.pdbx_seq_one_letter_code
_entity_poly.pdbx_strand_id
1 'polypeptide(L)'
;MMNVIKPRLKQIKKYTLWDKAYISLKSALLAGKYVPGERIILRKVAQDLGISLTPVRDAINRLIAENVLDRGGVGQGGGASVPLLNSWEFNQLMLIRIGLEPIAAEASVKNATKLEVSHIEKYFEQMKVLAKSRNLSAYLDAHYKFHFGIYKLANQEILFQAIEATWLRCGPTLNLALPEYNPGQKRHKHHLAALSALKQGNGKKLAQAIFADIESA
;
A
#
# COMPACT_ATOMS: atom_id res chain seq x y z
N MET A 1 -1.36 49.62 -8.26
CA MET A 1 -0.18 48.79 -8.64
C MET A 1 -0.12 47.59 -7.68
N MET A 2 -0.52 46.42 -8.12
CA MET A 2 -0.40 45.20 -7.32
C MET A 2 1.07 44.78 -7.26
N ASN A 3 1.65 44.79 -6.06
CA ASN A 3 2.99 44.25 -5.82
C ASN A 3 2.98 42.74 -6.09
N VAL A 4 3.50 42.28 -7.22
CA VAL A 4 3.72 40.88 -7.50
C VAL A 4 4.85 40.41 -6.59
N ILE A 5 4.50 39.70 -5.52
CA ILE A 5 5.46 39.09 -4.61
C ILE A 5 6.20 38.00 -5.39
N LYS A 6 7.46 38.25 -5.73
CA LYS A 6 8.32 37.23 -6.35
C LYS A 6 8.46 36.06 -5.38
N PRO A 7 8.39 34.80 -5.87
CA PRO A 7 8.55 33.64 -5.01
C PRO A 7 9.90 33.66 -4.32
N ARG A 8 9.93 33.54 -2.98
CA ARG A 8 11.16 33.60 -2.16
C ARG A 8 12.06 32.37 -2.32
N LEU A 9 11.54 31.27 -2.87
CA LEU A 9 12.27 30.00 -3.00
C LEU A 9 12.22 29.50 -4.44
N LYS A 10 13.31 28.88 -4.90
CA LYS A 10 13.37 28.16 -6.19
C LYS A 10 12.83 26.73 -6.01
N GLN A 11 12.08 26.25 -7.00
CA GLN A 11 11.62 24.88 -7.03
C GLN A 11 12.78 23.89 -7.06
N ILE A 12 12.84 22.96 -6.11
CA ILE A 12 13.77 21.83 -6.10
C ILE A 12 13.04 20.64 -6.69
N LYS A 13 13.38 20.24 -7.91
CA LYS A 13 12.81 19.08 -8.61
C LYS A 13 13.83 17.92 -8.64
N LYS A 14 14.14 17.31 -7.52
CA LYS A 14 14.89 16.04 -7.53
C LYS A 14 14.38 15.15 -6.41
N TYR A 15 14.04 13.90 -6.72
CA TYR A 15 13.89 12.84 -5.74
C TYR A 15 15.18 12.72 -4.95
N THR A 16 15.12 13.00 -3.68
CA THR A 16 16.26 12.91 -2.77
C THR A 16 16.50 11.45 -2.39
N LEU A 17 17.67 11.16 -1.79
CA LEU A 17 17.95 9.82 -1.26
C LEU A 17 16.95 9.43 -0.17
N TRP A 18 16.42 10.40 0.56
CA TRP A 18 15.39 10.16 1.55
C TRP A 18 14.04 9.78 0.92
N ASP A 19 13.62 10.41 -0.16
CA ASP A 19 12.40 9.99 -0.90
C ASP A 19 12.51 8.54 -1.35
N LYS A 20 13.68 8.17 -1.90
CA LYS A 20 13.95 6.80 -2.35
C LYS A 20 13.92 5.81 -1.19
N ALA A 21 14.53 6.15 -0.04
CA ALA A 21 14.49 5.32 1.16
C ALA A 21 13.06 5.14 1.68
N TYR A 22 12.28 6.21 1.75
CA TYR A 22 10.88 6.19 2.16
C TYR A 22 10.02 5.29 1.24
N ILE A 23 10.12 5.45 -0.09
CA ILE A 23 9.39 4.62 -1.05
C ILE A 23 9.81 3.16 -0.94
N SER A 24 11.10 2.88 -0.77
CA SER A 24 11.60 1.51 -0.63
C SER A 24 11.09 0.83 0.64
N LEU A 25 11.06 1.54 1.77
CA LEU A 25 10.50 1.03 3.02
C LEU A 25 8.99 0.77 2.92
N LYS A 26 8.23 1.71 2.34
CA LYS A 26 6.79 1.51 2.06
C LYS A 26 6.55 0.26 1.23
N SER A 27 7.28 0.12 0.13
CA SER A 27 7.16 -1.05 -0.75
C SER A 27 7.51 -2.36 -0.02
N ALA A 28 8.52 -2.33 0.86
CA ALA A 28 8.91 -3.50 1.65
C ALA A 28 7.83 -3.90 2.68
N LEU A 29 7.20 -2.92 3.33
CA LEU A 29 6.09 -3.17 4.26
C LEU A 29 4.87 -3.77 3.55
N LEU A 30 4.48 -3.19 2.41
CA LEU A 30 3.35 -3.67 1.60
C LEU A 30 3.60 -5.06 1.00
N ALA A 31 4.86 -5.38 0.65
CA ALA A 31 5.26 -6.69 0.15
C ALA A 31 5.50 -7.74 1.25
N GLY A 32 5.12 -7.45 2.51
CA GLY A 32 5.24 -8.38 3.63
C GLY A 32 6.67 -8.77 4.00
N LYS A 33 7.66 -7.91 3.68
CA LYS A 33 9.07 -8.16 4.05
C LYS A 33 9.36 -7.90 5.52
N TYR A 34 8.45 -7.27 6.22
CA TYR A 34 8.47 -7.00 7.65
C TYR A 34 7.20 -7.53 8.28
N VAL A 35 7.34 -8.24 9.41
CA VAL A 35 6.20 -8.78 10.15
C VAL A 35 5.84 -7.91 11.35
N PRO A 36 4.59 -7.94 11.87
CA PRO A 36 4.19 -7.22 13.07
C PRO A 36 5.14 -7.50 14.25
N GLY A 37 5.52 -6.44 14.96
CA GLY A 37 6.48 -6.49 16.06
C GLY A 37 7.96 -6.50 15.61
N GLU A 38 8.26 -6.70 14.35
CA GLU A 38 9.63 -6.73 13.85
C GLU A 38 10.31 -5.36 13.99
N ARG A 39 11.56 -5.37 14.44
CA ARG A 39 12.37 -4.16 14.56
C ARG A 39 13.04 -3.79 13.25
N ILE A 40 12.91 -2.54 12.85
CA ILE A 40 13.56 -1.96 11.69
C ILE A 40 14.85 -1.27 12.16
N ILE A 41 15.99 -1.90 11.86
CA ILE A 41 17.31 -1.44 12.29
C ILE A 41 17.89 -0.50 11.22
N LEU A 42 18.09 0.77 11.58
CA LEU A 42 18.60 1.83 10.69
C LEU A 42 19.86 1.42 9.91
N ARG A 43 20.85 0.82 10.60
CA ARG A 43 22.12 0.41 9.98
C ARG A 43 21.91 -0.66 8.92
N LYS A 44 21.02 -1.64 9.17
CA LYS A 44 20.71 -2.69 8.22
C LYS A 44 20.02 -2.11 6.98
N VAL A 45 19.02 -1.25 7.17
CA VAL A 45 18.32 -0.59 6.06
C VAL A 45 19.28 0.27 5.21
N ALA A 46 20.19 1.01 5.86
CA ALA A 46 21.19 1.82 5.16
C ALA A 46 22.14 0.95 4.34
N GLN A 47 22.58 -0.18 4.88
CA GLN A 47 23.40 -1.17 4.17
C GLN A 47 22.66 -1.78 2.99
N ASP A 48 21.41 -2.23 3.19
CA ASP A 48 20.58 -2.84 2.13
C ASP A 48 20.30 -1.87 0.98
N LEU A 49 20.14 -0.57 1.28
CA LEU A 49 19.90 0.47 0.28
C LEU A 49 21.19 1.08 -0.29
N GLY A 50 22.36 0.77 0.25
CA GLY A 50 23.65 1.34 -0.19
C GLY A 50 23.74 2.86 0.02
N ILE A 51 23.14 3.40 1.09
CA ILE A 51 23.11 4.84 1.39
C ILE A 51 23.52 5.12 2.84
N SER A 52 23.78 6.41 3.17
CA SER A 52 24.11 6.83 4.52
C SER A 52 22.92 6.71 5.49
N LEU A 53 23.19 6.75 6.81
CA LEU A 53 22.17 6.62 7.86
C LEU A 53 21.16 7.78 7.90
N THR A 54 21.58 8.99 7.52
CA THR A 54 20.74 10.20 7.62
C THR A 54 19.46 10.09 6.81
N PRO A 55 19.47 9.84 5.49
CA PRO A 55 18.24 9.71 4.68
C PRO A 55 17.35 8.54 5.14
N VAL A 56 17.94 7.47 5.67
CA VAL A 56 17.16 6.34 6.23
C VAL A 56 16.46 6.76 7.52
N ARG A 57 17.14 7.47 8.40
CA ARG A 57 16.56 8.00 9.66
C ARG A 57 15.38 8.93 9.35
N ASP A 58 15.54 9.82 8.38
CA ASP A 58 14.50 10.77 8.00
C ASP A 58 13.28 10.03 7.40
N ALA A 59 13.50 9.02 6.57
CA ALA A 59 12.43 8.18 6.02
C ALA A 59 11.66 7.41 7.13
N ILE A 60 12.38 6.82 8.09
CA ILE A 60 11.78 6.11 9.24
C ILE A 60 11.02 7.08 10.14
N ASN A 61 11.59 8.25 10.45
CA ASN A 61 10.91 9.26 11.27
C ASN A 61 9.60 9.73 10.62
N ARG A 62 9.56 9.82 9.29
CA ARG A 62 8.35 10.14 8.55
C ARG A 62 7.31 9.02 8.68
N LEU A 63 7.69 7.76 8.51
CA LEU A 63 6.78 6.62 8.70
C LEU A 63 6.24 6.54 10.13
N ILE A 64 7.03 6.93 11.14
CA ILE A 64 6.58 7.05 12.52
C ILE A 64 5.56 8.20 12.66
N ALA A 65 5.83 9.36 12.08
CA ALA A 65 4.91 10.50 12.10
C ALA A 65 3.58 10.21 11.38
N GLU A 66 3.60 9.33 10.37
CA GLU A 66 2.42 8.83 9.66
C GLU A 66 1.73 7.65 10.39
N ASN A 67 2.19 7.28 11.59
CA ASN A 67 1.71 6.11 12.36
C ASN A 67 1.76 4.78 11.61
N VAL A 68 2.67 4.66 10.65
CA VAL A 68 2.95 3.40 9.92
C VAL A 68 3.91 2.52 10.72
N LEU A 69 4.82 3.13 11.46
CA LEU A 69 5.77 2.48 12.35
C LEU A 69 5.68 3.06 13.75
N ASP A 70 5.94 2.22 14.74
CA ASP A 70 6.11 2.65 16.12
C ASP A 70 7.54 3.07 16.37
N ARG A 71 7.72 4.03 17.29
CA ARG A 71 9.04 4.43 17.74
C ARG A 71 9.68 3.29 18.55
N GLY A 72 10.84 2.83 18.13
CA GLY A 72 11.59 1.81 18.86
C GLY A 72 12.00 2.29 20.24
N GLY A 73 12.11 1.37 21.19
CA GLY A 73 12.46 1.66 22.58
C GLY A 73 13.82 2.37 22.73
N VAL A 74 13.94 3.16 23.79
CA VAL A 74 15.14 3.92 24.16
C VAL A 74 16.28 2.94 24.44
N GLY A 75 17.45 3.09 23.80
CA GLY A 75 18.69 2.45 24.24
C GLY A 75 19.50 1.68 23.19
N GLN A 76 19.02 1.43 21.99
CA GLN A 76 19.79 0.71 20.96
C GLN A 76 19.70 1.36 19.58
N GLY A 77 20.45 2.43 19.37
CA GLY A 77 20.78 2.92 18.03
C GLY A 77 19.66 3.56 17.23
N GLY A 78 18.57 3.99 17.84
CA GLY A 78 17.44 4.66 17.17
C GLY A 78 16.86 3.77 16.05
N GLY A 79 15.67 3.20 16.25
CA GLY A 79 14.99 2.36 15.30
C GLY A 79 13.49 2.54 15.41
N ALA A 80 12.78 1.79 14.60
CA ALA A 80 11.34 1.68 14.64
C ALA A 80 10.95 0.21 14.74
N SER A 81 9.67 -0.06 14.99
CA SER A 81 9.09 -1.39 14.87
C SER A 81 7.80 -1.34 14.10
N VAL A 82 7.46 -2.44 13.45
CA VAL A 82 6.15 -2.61 12.84
C VAL A 82 5.11 -2.75 13.95
N PRO A 83 4.01 -1.99 13.94
CA PRO A 83 3.00 -2.07 14.99
C PRO A 83 2.44 -3.47 15.17
N LEU A 84 2.16 -3.84 16.43
CA LEU A 84 1.38 -5.00 16.82
C LEU A 84 -0.06 -4.54 17.04
N LEU A 85 -0.90 -4.68 16.03
CA LEU A 85 -2.30 -4.30 16.12
C LEU A 85 -3.08 -5.31 16.97
N ASN A 86 -3.82 -4.83 17.94
CA ASN A 86 -4.85 -5.64 18.58
C ASN A 86 -6.11 -5.73 17.69
N SER A 87 -7.04 -6.65 18.03
CA SER A 87 -8.25 -6.87 17.21
C SER A 87 -9.12 -5.63 17.06
N TRP A 88 -9.17 -4.76 18.07
CA TRP A 88 -9.96 -3.53 18.00
C TRP A 88 -9.35 -2.50 17.04
N GLU A 89 -8.02 -2.29 17.10
CA GLU A 89 -7.30 -1.41 16.17
C GLU A 89 -7.36 -1.92 14.73
N PHE A 90 -7.19 -3.24 14.56
CA PHE A 90 -7.30 -3.87 13.24
C PHE A 90 -8.71 -3.68 12.66
N ASN A 91 -9.77 -3.92 13.43
CA ASN A 91 -11.16 -3.75 12.99
C ASN A 91 -11.45 -2.29 12.58
N GLN A 92 -10.89 -1.28 13.26
CA GLN A 92 -11.04 0.12 12.85
C GLN A 92 -10.41 0.39 11.48
N LEU A 93 -9.20 -0.16 11.23
CA LEU A 93 -8.55 -0.04 9.93
C LEU A 93 -9.37 -0.72 8.82
N MET A 94 -9.97 -1.87 9.10
CA MET A 94 -10.86 -2.55 8.14
C MET A 94 -12.12 -1.73 7.86
N LEU A 95 -12.73 -1.08 8.86
CA LEU A 95 -13.86 -0.17 8.66
C LEU A 95 -13.50 1.03 7.78
N ILE A 96 -12.30 1.60 7.95
CA ILE A 96 -11.81 2.69 7.11
C ILE A 96 -11.64 2.21 5.67
N ARG A 97 -11.07 1.02 5.45
CA ARG A 97 -10.90 0.41 4.13
C ARG A 97 -12.25 0.21 3.44
N ILE A 98 -13.21 -0.38 4.15
CA ILE A 98 -14.59 -0.57 3.66
C ILE A 98 -15.25 0.77 3.28
N GLY A 99 -14.97 1.83 4.04
CA GLY A 99 -15.52 3.16 3.77
C GLY A 99 -14.87 3.88 2.59
N LEU A 100 -13.60 3.66 2.32
CA LEU A 100 -12.83 4.45 1.34
C LEU A 100 -12.60 3.73 0.01
N GLU A 101 -12.20 2.45 0.04
CA GLU A 101 -11.74 1.73 -1.15
C GLU A 101 -12.87 1.51 -2.19
N PRO A 102 -14.11 1.16 -1.81
CA PRO A 102 -15.22 1.08 -2.77
C PRO A 102 -15.52 2.41 -3.47
N ILE A 103 -15.35 3.56 -2.79
CA ILE A 103 -15.54 4.89 -3.37
C ILE A 103 -14.49 5.14 -4.46
N ALA A 104 -13.22 4.85 -4.18
CA ALA A 104 -12.15 4.97 -5.18
C ALA A 104 -12.37 4.01 -6.35
N ALA A 105 -12.79 2.78 -6.07
CA ALA A 105 -13.09 1.79 -7.09
C ALA A 105 -14.24 2.24 -8.01
N GLU A 106 -15.35 2.74 -7.46
CA GLU A 106 -16.47 3.26 -8.26
C GLU A 106 -16.04 4.42 -9.17
N ALA A 107 -15.25 5.34 -8.64
CA ALA A 107 -14.77 6.50 -9.38
C ALA A 107 -13.79 6.14 -10.50
N SER A 108 -13.04 5.03 -10.35
CA SER A 108 -11.94 4.63 -11.25
C SER A 108 -12.38 4.38 -12.69
N VAL A 109 -13.60 3.88 -12.89
CA VAL A 109 -14.09 3.50 -14.24
C VAL A 109 -14.19 4.67 -15.20
N LYS A 110 -14.31 5.90 -14.68
CA LYS A 110 -14.40 7.11 -15.51
C LYS A 110 -13.12 7.41 -16.28
N ASN A 111 -11.98 6.99 -15.74
CA ASN A 111 -10.66 7.28 -16.28
C ASN A 111 -9.94 6.00 -16.79
N ALA A 112 -10.58 4.83 -16.70
CA ALA A 112 -9.99 3.56 -17.09
C ALA A 112 -9.85 3.45 -18.61
N THR A 113 -8.63 3.52 -19.12
CA THR A 113 -8.31 3.24 -20.52
C THR A 113 -8.09 1.74 -20.73
N LYS A 114 -8.21 1.26 -21.97
CA LYS A 114 -7.91 -0.15 -22.33
C LYS A 114 -6.50 -0.57 -21.91
N LEU A 115 -5.53 0.34 -22.00
CA LEU A 115 -4.15 0.08 -21.62
C LEU A 115 -4.01 -0.13 -20.10
N GLU A 116 -4.61 0.73 -19.29
CA GLU A 116 -4.59 0.64 -17.83
C GLU A 116 -5.30 -0.61 -17.33
N VAL A 117 -6.48 -0.93 -17.90
CA VAL A 117 -7.20 -2.17 -17.60
C VAL A 117 -6.33 -3.39 -17.93
N SER A 118 -5.61 -3.38 -19.07
CA SER A 118 -4.67 -4.46 -19.42
C SER A 118 -3.51 -4.60 -18.42
N HIS A 119 -3.00 -3.50 -17.88
CA HIS A 119 -1.95 -3.55 -16.84
C HIS A 119 -2.48 -4.15 -15.54
N ILE A 120 -3.69 -3.76 -15.12
CA ILE A 120 -4.34 -4.31 -13.91
C ILE A 120 -4.63 -5.81 -14.10
N GLU A 121 -5.07 -6.22 -15.29
CA GLU A 121 -5.27 -7.62 -15.62
C GLU A 121 -3.98 -8.44 -15.52
N LYS A 122 -2.84 -7.91 -15.98
CA LYS A 122 -1.53 -8.58 -15.82
C LYS A 122 -1.20 -8.84 -14.34
N TYR A 123 -1.49 -7.90 -13.44
CA TYR A 123 -1.27 -8.11 -12.01
C TYR A 123 -2.19 -9.20 -11.46
N PHE A 124 -3.45 -9.25 -11.89
CA PHE A 124 -4.36 -10.34 -11.53
C PHE A 124 -3.86 -11.71 -12.01
N GLU A 125 -3.39 -11.83 -13.25
CA GLU A 125 -2.81 -13.07 -13.76
C GLU A 125 -1.54 -13.47 -12.99
N GLN A 126 -0.68 -12.50 -12.64
CA GLN A 126 0.47 -12.74 -11.77
C GLN A 126 0.04 -13.28 -10.40
N MET A 127 -0.98 -12.71 -9.77
CA MET A 127 -1.53 -13.21 -8.50
C MET A 127 -1.96 -14.68 -8.62
N LYS A 128 -2.66 -15.06 -9.69
CA LYS A 128 -3.10 -16.44 -9.92
C LYS A 128 -1.93 -17.43 -10.03
N VAL A 129 -0.86 -17.03 -10.71
CA VAL A 129 0.37 -17.85 -10.84
C VAL A 129 1.08 -17.94 -9.50
N LEU A 130 1.27 -16.80 -8.82
CA LEU A 130 2.01 -16.70 -7.56
C LEU A 130 1.28 -17.35 -6.38
N ALA A 131 -0.04 -17.42 -6.42
CA ALA A 131 -0.83 -18.16 -5.43
C ALA A 131 -0.49 -19.66 -5.35
N LYS A 132 0.04 -20.22 -6.43
CA LYS A 132 0.52 -21.62 -6.49
C LYS A 132 1.98 -21.77 -6.06
N SER A 133 2.68 -20.65 -5.94
CA SER A 133 4.09 -20.62 -5.53
C SER A 133 4.20 -20.33 -4.03
N ARG A 134 5.36 -20.68 -3.44
CA ARG A 134 5.67 -20.30 -2.04
C ARG A 134 6.22 -18.87 -1.92
N ASN A 135 6.16 -18.07 -2.99
CA ASN A 135 6.69 -16.71 -2.99
C ASN A 135 5.62 -15.69 -2.57
N LEU A 136 5.35 -15.68 -1.26
CA LEU A 136 4.35 -14.77 -0.66
C LEU A 136 4.65 -13.29 -0.96
N SER A 137 5.92 -12.87 -0.88
CA SER A 137 6.27 -11.45 -1.12
C SER A 137 5.95 -10.99 -2.55
N ALA A 138 6.18 -11.85 -3.56
CA ALA A 138 5.81 -11.53 -4.94
C ALA A 138 4.28 -11.49 -5.13
N TYR A 139 3.56 -12.40 -4.45
CA TYR A 139 2.09 -12.38 -4.45
C TYR A 139 1.54 -11.09 -3.87
N LEU A 140 2.05 -10.66 -2.71
CA LEU A 140 1.63 -9.42 -2.05
C LEU A 140 1.93 -8.18 -2.88
N ASP A 141 3.07 -8.14 -3.57
CA ASP A 141 3.42 -7.05 -4.48
C ASP A 141 2.43 -6.98 -5.66
N ALA A 142 2.10 -8.13 -6.27
CA ALA A 142 1.10 -8.18 -7.35
C ALA A 142 -0.31 -7.80 -6.86
N HIS A 143 -0.70 -8.25 -5.67
CA HIS A 143 -1.96 -7.92 -5.01
C HIS A 143 -2.08 -6.42 -4.74
N TYR A 144 -1.03 -5.82 -4.16
CA TYR A 144 -0.97 -4.37 -3.97
C TYR A 144 -1.11 -3.62 -5.32
N LYS A 145 -0.36 -4.01 -6.33
CA LYS A 145 -0.39 -3.38 -7.67
C LYS A 145 -1.75 -3.51 -8.34
N PHE A 146 -2.46 -4.61 -8.13
CA PHE A 146 -3.82 -4.79 -8.63
C PHE A 146 -4.77 -3.77 -8.01
N HIS A 147 -4.86 -3.71 -6.69
CA HIS A 147 -5.76 -2.81 -5.98
C HIS A 147 -5.41 -1.34 -6.21
N PHE A 148 -4.16 -0.98 -6.04
CA PHE A 148 -3.70 0.40 -6.22
C PHE A 148 -3.71 0.86 -7.68
N GLY A 149 -3.59 -0.07 -8.63
CA GLY A 149 -3.84 0.20 -10.03
C GLY A 149 -5.27 0.69 -10.26
N ILE A 150 -6.27 0.05 -9.63
CA ILE A 150 -7.67 0.47 -9.68
C ILE A 150 -7.85 1.84 -9.00
N TYR A 151 -7.40 2.00 -7.75
CA TYR A 151 -7.64 3.22 -6.98
C TYR A 151 -6.97 4.46 -7.58
N LYS A 152 -5.83 4.30 -8.22
CA LYS A 152 -5.12 5.39 -8.91
C LYS A 152 -5.96 5.98 -10.05
N LEU A 153 -6.77 5.16 -10.74
CA LEU A 153 -7.65 5.62 -11.82
C LEU A 153 -8.79 6.53 -11.32
N ALA A 154 -9.08 6.54 -10.02
CA ALA A 154 -10.04 7.48 -9.47
C ALA A 154 -9.59 8.95 -9.64
N ASN A 155 -8.29 9.19 -9.80
CA ASN A 155 -7.68 10.52 -9.91
C ASN A 155 -8.06 11.44 -8.72
N GLN A 156 -8.14 10.85 -7.52
CA GLN A 156 -8.49 11.50 -6.25
C GLN A 156 -7.34 11.35 -5.26
N GLU A 157 -6.37 12.25 -5.35
CA GLU A 157 -5.08 12.14 -4.63
C GLU A 157 -5.24 12.03 -3.10
N ILE A 158 -6.12 12.83 -2.49
CA ILE A 158 -6.36 12.79 -1.03
C ILE A 158 -6.93 11.43 -0.62
N LEU A 159 -7.91 10.90 -1.35
CA LEU A 159 -8.51 9.59 -1.10
C LEU A 159 -7.47 8.48 -1.28
N PHE A 160 -6.67 8.55 -2.33
CA PHE A 160 -5.61 7.59 -2.60
C PHE A 160 -4.59 7.53 -1.46
N GLN A 161 -4.13 8.68 -0.97
CA GLN A 161 -3.19 8.77 0.15
C GLN A 161 -3.79 8.21 1.45
N ALA A 162 -5.07 8.47 1.73
CA ALA A 162 -5.76 7.92 2.90
C ALA A 162 -5.87 6.39 2.84
N ILE A 163 -6.20 5.84 1.68
CA ILE A 163 -6.22 4.38 1.44
C ILE A 163 -4.82 3.80 1.64
N GLU A 164 -3.79 4.41 1.04
CA GLU A 164 -2.41 3.93 1.14
C GLU A 164 -1.91 3.91 2.60
N ALA A 165 -2.19 4.97 3.36
CA ALA A 165 -1.85 5.04 4.78
C ALA A 165 -2.52 3.91 5.59
N THR A 166 -3.78 3.59 5.28
CA THR A 166 -4.50 2.50 5.93
C THR A 166 -3.90 1.13 5.59
N TRP A 167 -3.57 0.89 4.33
CA TRP A 167 -2.92 -0.33 3.87
C TRP A 167 -1.54 -0.54 4.51
N LEU A 168 -0.74 0.50 4.65
CA LEU A 168 0.56 0.43 5.30
C LEU A 168 0.47 0.01 6.77
N ARG A 169 -0.61 0.38 7.44
CA ARG A 169 -0.84 0.04 8.85
C ARG A 169 -1.39 -1.37 9.05
N CYS A 170 -2.39 -1.78 8.26
CA CYS A 170 -3.02 -3.11 8.41
C CYS A 170 -2.29 -4.21 7.61
N GLY A 171 -1.57 -3.86 6.55
CA GLY A 171 -0.94 -4.81 5.62
C GLY A 171 -0.04 -5.85 6.29
N PRO A 172 0.93 -5.46 7.15
CA PRO A 172 1.76 -6.43 7.85
C PRO A 172 0.96 -7.48 8.64
N THR A 173 -0.13 -7.07 9.31
CA THR A 173 -1.02 -7.98 10.07
C THR A 173 -1.83 -8.87 9.14
N LEU A 174 -2.41 -8.33 8.06
CA LEU A 174 -3.11 -9.11 7.04
C LEU A 174 -2.20 -10.17 6.40
N ASN A 175 -0.94 -9.81 6.18
CA ASN A 175 0.04 -10.70 5.57
C ASN A 175 0.36 -11.93 6.42
N LEU A 176 0.20 -11.85 7.75
CA LEU A 176 0.34 -13.02 8.64
C LEU A 176 -0.79 -14.04 8.46
N ALA A 177 -2.00 -13.58 8.21
CA ALA A 177 -3.16 -14.45 8.01
C ALA A 177 -3.13 -15.18 6.65
N LEU A 178 -2.36 -14.69 5.67
CA LEU A 178 -2.33 -15.26 4.31
C LEU A 178 -1.78 -16.68 4.20
N PRO A 179 -0.75 -17.13 4.95
CA PRO A 179 -0.26 -18.51 4.87
C PRO A 179 -1.29 -19.56 5.32
N GLU A 180 -2.13 -19.22 6.30
CA GLU A 180 -3.20 -20.09 6.82
C GLU A 180 -4.44 -20.03 5.91
N TYR A 181 -4.61 -18.94 5.23
CA TYR A 181 -5.65 -18.74 4.23
C TYR A 181 -5.11 -19.20 2.88
N ASN A 182 -5.32 -20.48 2.54
CA ASN A 182 -4.99 -21.00 1.22
C ASN A 182 -5.54 -20.00 0.16
N PRO A 183 -4.70 -19.24 -0.57
CA PRO A 183 -5.15 -18.21 -1.50
C PRO A 183 -5.84 -18.78 -2.74
N GLY A 184 -6.15 -20.10 -2.69
CA GLY A 184 -6.87 -20.80 -3.71
C GLY A 184 -8.28 -20.25 -3.88
N GLN A 185 -8.72 -20.25 -5.09
CA GLN A 185 -10.05 -20.04 -5.70
C GLN A 185 -11.06 -19.05 -5.04
N LYS A 186 -11.23 -19.00 -3.71
CA LYS A 186 -12.23 -18.13 -3.08
C LYS A 186 -11.85 -16.64 -3.11
N ARG A 187 -10.60 -16.30 -2.85
CA ARG A 187 -10.13 -14.90 -2.93
C ARG A 187 -10.08 -14.37 -4.35
N HIS A 188 -9.65 -15.19 -5.30
CA HIS A 188 -9.65 -14.78 -6.71
C HIS A 188 -11.05 -14.49 -7.26
N LYS A 189 -12.12 -14.99 -6.61
CA LYS A 189 -13.51 -14.70 -7.01
C LYS A 189 -13.82 -13.21 -6.96
N HIS A 190 -13.46 -12.52 -5.89
CA HIS A 190 -13.73 -11.08 -5.73
C HIS A 190 -12.83 -10.23 -6.63
N HIS A 191 -11.55 -10.58 -6.75
CA HIS A 191 -10.63 -9.93 -7.69
C HIS A 191 -11.07 -10.12 -9.16
N LEU A 192 -11.54 -11.31 -9.53
CA LEU A 192 -12.08 -11.57 -10.86
C LEU A 192 -13.35 -10.75 -11.12
N ALA A 193 -14.26 -10.66 -10.14
CA ALA A 193 -15.45 -9.83 -10.23
C ALA A 193 -15.09 -8.34 -10.38
N ALA A 194 -14.10 -7.86 -9.62
CA ALA A 194 -13.60 -6.49 -9.73
C ALA A 194 -13.03 -6.20 -11.11
N LEU A 195 -12.16 -7.08 -11.64
CA LEU A 195 -11.58 -6.93 -12.97
C LEU A 195 -12.66 -6.94 -14.06
N SER A 196 -13.64 -7.85 -13.95
CA SER A 196 -14.77 -7.92 -14.89
C SER A 196 -15.61 -6.65 -14.89
N ALA A 197 -15.91 -6.12 -13.70
CA ALA A 197 -16.67 -4.88 -13.55
C ALA A 197 -15.89 -3.67 -14.10
N LEU A 198 -14.57 -3.61 -13.88
CA LEU A 198 -13.70 -2.57 -14.45
C LEU A 198 -13.70 -2.62 -15.99
N LYS A 199 -13.57 -3.81 -16.57
CA LYS A 199 -13.62 -4.00 -18.04
C LYS A 199 -14.97 -3.57 -18.64
N GLN A 200 -16.06 -3.73 -17.89
CA GLN A 200 -17.41 -3.33 -18.30
C GLN A 200 -17.69 -1.84 -18.05
N GLY A 201 -16.80 -1.10 -17.41
CA GLY A 201 -17.03 0.29 -16.98
C GLY A 201 -18.13 0.41 -15.91
N ASN A 202 -18.41 -0.66 -15.16
CA ASN A 202 -19.48 -0.68 -14.16
C ASN A 202 -18.93 -0.38 -12.75
N GLY A 203 -18.90 0.90 -12.40
CA GLY A 203 -18.36 1.38 -11.13
C GLY A 203 -19.07 0.79 -9.91
N LYS A 204 -20.40 0.67 -9.93
CA LYS A 204 -21.16 0.11 -8.81
C LYS A 204 -20.81 -1.37 -8.54
N LYS A 205 -20.73 -2.18 -9.61
CA LYS A 205 -20.31 -3.58 -9.47
C LYS A 205 -18.86 -3.69 -9.02
N LEU A 206 -17.99 -2.79 -9.48
CA LEU A 206 -16.59 -2.75 -9.06
C LEU A 206 -16.49 -2.43 -7.56
N ALA A 207 -17.21 -1.41 -7.08
CA ALA A 207 -17.28 -1.07 -5.66
C ALA A 207 -17.77 -2.24 -4.79
N GLN A 208 -18.82 -2.92 -5.23
CA GLN A 208 -19.35 -4.12 -4.55
C GLN A 208 -18.32 -5.26 -4.48
N ALA A 209 -17.57 -5.47 -5.56
CA ALA A 209 -16.54 -6.51 -5.59
C ALA A 209 -15.39 -6.20 -4.64
N ILE A 210 -14.94 -4.94 -4.59
CA ILE A 210 -13.91 -4.49 -3.63
C ILE A 210 -14.41 -4.58 -2.19
N PHE A 211 -15.63 -4.15 -1.91
CA PHE A 211 -16.25 -4.30 -0.59
C PHE A 211 -16.23 -5.77 -0.12
N ALA A 212 -16.71 -6.68 -0.97
CA ALA A 212 -16.76 -8.10 -0.67
C ALA A 212 -15.38 -8.74 -0.48
N ASP A 213 -14.36 -8.24 -1.19
CA ASP A 213 -12.97 -8.67 -1.02
C ASP A 213 -12.44 -8.30 0.36
N ILE A 214 -12.68 -7.05 0.80
CA ILE A 214 -12.25 -6.56 2.11
C ILE A 214 -13.00 -7.28 3.24
N GLU A 215 -14.31 -7.47 3.11
CA GLU A 215 -15.15 -8.12 4.12
C GLU A 215 -14.79 -9.62 4.30
N SER A 216 -14.23 -10.24 3.27
CA SER A 216 -13.80 -11.65 3.32
C SER A 216 -12.37 -11.85 3.82
N ALA A 217 -11.63 -10.76 4.12
CA ALA A 217 -10.25 -10.81 4.57
C ALA A 217 -10.14 -10.96 6.09
#